data_c92a660d5d505fac9ecd669fcd2beadd
#
_entry.id   c92a660d5d505fac9ecd669fcd2beadd
#
_cell.length_a   1.000
_cell.length_b   1.000
_cell.length_c   1.000
_cell.angle_alpha   90.00
_cell.angle_beta   90.00
_cell.angle_gamma   90.00
#
_symmetry.space_group_name_H-M   'P 1'
#
loop_
_entity.id
_entity.type
_entity.pdbx_description
1 polymer ?
#
loop_
_entity_poly.entity_id
_entity_poly.type
_entity_poly.pdbx_seq_one_letter_code
_entity_poly.pdbx_strand_id
1 'polypeptide(L)'
;MVMFKKLLILLIPFFSLGQNYYAYVASESEDTVSLIKFDGKEAVEAERIDVGFMFAEIEGPHGITVDPSGDFWYISLAHGNPFGTLVKYSTETNQAVARTTLGLFPASMEISAITGFLYCVNFNLHGSMKPSNVSVVDPETMTEITKITTGSMPHGSRLSPDGLFQYSVAMMSGELFEIDALDLKVSRVLNLEKKMMSDKKMDGKMMNHDNMKGKMMSKDKKENMMKSMGDMKHSMVKPTWVIPHPKESIAYVAGNGSDEVIEVNLDKWEVSDRFKTGKGPYNLEITPNGKLLIGTIKSEGKTAIWNLENKEELAIIKNTTSVSHGIAISSDSKYAFISVEGIGGEPGIVDVIDLDSYELVSSVKVGKQAGGIAFWKKEI
;
A
#
# COMPACT_ATOMS: atom_id res chain seq x y z
N MET A 1 -40.96 -23.76 -60.74
CA MET A 1 -40.70 -24.59 -59.51
C MET A 1 -39.51 -23.97 -58.84
N VAL A 2 -39.78 -23.09 -57.84
CA VAL A 2 -38.74 -22.31 -57.15
C VAL A 2 -38.36 -23.09 -55.87
N MET A 3 -37.13 -23.58 -55.82
CA MET A 3 -36.58 -24.29 -54.66
C MET A 3 -36.12 -23.27 -53.58
N PHE A 4 -36.85 -23.15 -52.45
CA PHE A 4 -36.39 -22.43 -51.28
C PHE A 4 -35.30 -23.22 -50.58
N LYS A 5 -34.03 -22.78 -50.61
CA LYS A 5 -32.95 -23.27 -49.76
C LYS A 5 -33.16 -22.74 -48.34
N LYS A 6 -33.53 -23.62 -47.41
CA LYS A 6 -33.58 -23.30 -45.96
C LYS A 6 -32.14 -23.16 -45.47
N LEU A 7 -31.75 -21.96 -45.09
CA LEU A 7 -30.48 -21.67 -44.40
C LEU A 7 -30.64 -22.10 -42.92
N LEU A 8 -30.00 -23.17 -42.54
CA LEU A 8 -29.92 -23.62 -41.12
C LEU A 8 -28.85 -22.79 -40.42
N ILE A 9 -29.24 -21.77 -39.64
CA ILE A 9 -28.33 -21.02 -38.78
C ILE A 9 -28.08 -21.88 -37.55
N LEU A 10 -26.89 -22.46 -37.45
CA LEU A 10 -26.42 -23.17 -36.25
C LEU A 10 -26.03 -22.11 -35.24
N LEU A 11 -26.89 -21.87 -34.25
CA LEU A 11 -26.54 -21.09 -33.04
C LEU A 11 -25.60 -21.96 -32.19
N ILE A 12 -24.29 -21.75 -32.33
CA ILE A 12 -23.29 -22.28 -31.41
C ILE A 12 -23.42 -21.44 -30.15
N PRO A 13 -23.77 -22.03 -28.98
CA PRO A 13 -23.73 -21.29 -27.73
C PRO A 13 -22.27 -20.90 -27.47
N PHE A 14 -21.99 -19.61 -27.45
CA PHE A 14 -20.76 -19.08 -26.88
C PHE A 14 -20.82 -19.37 -25.38
N PHE A 15 -20.20 -20.45 -24.94
CA PHE A 15 -19.84 -20.59 -23.54
C PHE A 15 -18.76 -19.53 -23.28
N SER A 16 -19.15 -18.39 -22.73
CA SER A 16 -18.21 -17.51 -22.06
C SER A 16 -17.60 -18.33 -20.92
N LEU A 17 -16.39 -18.81 -21.07
CA LEU A 17 -15.62 -19.34 -19.96
C LEU A 17 -15.49 -18.18 -18.97
N GLY A 18 -16.12 -18.32 -17.81
CA GLY A 18 -16.05 -17.30 -16.74
C GLY A 18 -14.59 -17.11 -16.34
N GLN A 19 -14.14 -15.87 -16.34
CA GLN A 19 -12.80 -15.51 -15.85
C GLN A 19 -12.88 -15.38 -14.33
N ASN A 20 -11.97 -16.02 -13.61
CA ASN A 20 -11.86 -15.87 -12.16
C ASN A 20 -10.60 -15.05 -11.83
N TYR A 21 -10.74 -14.18 -10.86
CA TYR A 21 -9.67 -13.32 -10.33
C TYR A 21 -9.47 -13.67 -8.87
N TYR A 22 -8.21 -13.74 -8.44
CA TYR A 22 -7.87 -14.10 -7.08
C TYR A 22 -6.97 -13.06 -6.44
N ALA A 23 -7.27 -12.70 -5.19
CA ALA A 23 -6.47 -11.79 -4.38
C ALA A 23 -6.40 -12.29 -2.93
N TYR A 24 -5.26 -12.07 -2.28
CA TYR A 24 -5.10 -12.28 -0.83
C TYR A 24 -5.26 -10.95 -0.10
N VAL A 25 -5.96 -10.96 1.05
CA VAL A 25 -6.12 -9.80 1.91
C VAL A 25 -5.81 -10.14 3.36
N ALA A 26 -4.99 -9.33 4.02
CA ALA A 26 -4.62 -9.46 5.42
C ALA A 26 -5.66 -8.80 6.33
N SER A 27 -6.01 -9.45 7.44
CA SER A 27 -6.94 -8.96 8.47
C SER A 27 -6.20 -8.82 9.79
N GLU A 28 -5.67 -7.60 10.05
CA GLU A 28 -4.69 -7.30 11.09
C GLU A 28 -5.18 -7.60 12.51
N SER A 29 -6.48 -7.43 12.78
CA SER A 29 -7.06 -7.65 14.11
C SER A 29 -7.59 -9.06 14.36
N GLU A 30 -7.41 -10.01 13.44
CA GLU A 30 -7.90 -11.39 13.58
C GLU A 30 -6.85 -12.45 13.23
N ASP A 31 -5.61 -12.06 12.93
CA ASP A 31 -4.52 -12.95 12.50
C ASP A 31 -4.91 -13.89 11.36
N THR A 32 -5.69 -13.38 10.40
CA THR A 32 -6.12 -14.14 9.24
C THR A 32 -5.74 -13.47 7.92
N VAL A 33 -5.62 -14.30 6.89
CA VAL A 33 -5.56 -13.87 5.49
C VAL A 33 -6.72 -14.52 4.76
N SER A 34 -7.49 -13.73 4.03
CA SER A 34 -8.59 -14.24 3.20
C SER A 34 -8.16 -14.35 1.74
N LEU A 35 -8.38 -15.50 1.12
CA LEU A 35 -8.31 -15.66 -0.33
C LEU A 35 -9.66 -15.29 -0.93
N ILE A 36 -9.66 -14.22 -1.72
CA ILE A 36 -10.84 -13.72 -2.43
C ILE A 36 -10.86 -14.29 -3.84
N LYS A 37 -12.02 -14.77 -4.26
CA LYS A 37 -12.33 -15.16 -5.64
C LYS A 37 -13.41 -14.24 -6.18
N PHE A 38 -13.20 -13.67 -7.37
CA PHE A 38 -14.19 -12.88 -8.10
C PHE A 38 -14.38 -13.47 -9.50
N ASP A 39 -15.62 -13.79 -9.87
CA ASP A 39 -15.94 -14.45 -11.14
C ASP A 39 -16.34 -13.50 -12.28
N GLY A 40 -16.12 -12.19 -12.06
CA GLY A 40 -16.54 -11.11 -12.96
C GLY A 40 -17.93 -10.54 -12.61
N LYS A 41 -18.61 -11.07 -11.58
CA LYS A 41 -19.91 -10.59 -11.10
C LYS A 41 -19.98 -10.56 -9.58
N GLU A 42 -19.53 -11.61 -8.91
CA GLU A 42 -19.63 -11.78 -7.47
C GLU A 42 -18.25 -12.13 -6.89
N ALA A 43 -17.88 -11.43 -5.81
CA ALA A 43 -16.71 -11.71 -4.99
C ALA A 43 -17.13 -12.57 -3.79
N VAL A 44 -16.36 -13.62 -3.53
CA VAL A 44 -16.55 -14.51 -2.38
C VAL A 44 -15.22 -14.72 -1.65
N GLU A 45 -15.28 -14.90 -0.34
CA GLU A 45 -14.15 -15.41 0.42
C GLU A 45 -14.06 -16.92 0.16
N ALA A 46 -13.09 -17.32 -0.68
CA ALA A 46 -12.91 -18.72 -1.06
C ALA A 46 -12.28 -19.53 0.07
N GLU A 47 -11.40 -18.91 0.85
CA GLU A 47 -10.71 -19.50 1.98
C GLU A 47 -10.32 -18.42 2.99
N ARG A 48 -10.38 -18.77 4.29
CA ARG A 48 -9.80 -17.97 5.39
C ARG A 48 -8.68 -18.76 6.02
N ILE A 49 -7.49 -18.18 6.05
CA ILE A 49 -6.23 -18.81 6.44
C ILE A 49 -5.79 -18.21 7.76
N ASP A 50 -5.65 -19.00 8.81
CA ASP A 50 -5.06 -18.58 10.08
C ASP A 50 -3.55 -18.43 9.90
N VAL A 51 -3.00 -17.26 10.24
CA VAL A 51 -1.58 -16.93 10.05
C VAL A 51 -0.83 -16.64 11.35
N GLY A 52 -1.53 -16.49 12.47
CA GLY A 52 -0.93 -16.32 13.80
C GLY A 52 -0.32 -17.62 14.33
N PHE A 53 0.79 -17.49 15.05
CA PHE A 53 1.49 -18.60 15.73
C PHE A 53 1.31 -18.56 17.24
N MET A 54 0.89 -17.42 17.80
CA MET A 54 0.70 -17.22 19.23
C MET A 54 -0.79 -17.18 19.62
N PHE A 55 -1.24 -18.12 20.47
CA PHE A 55 -2.65 -18.25 20.83
C PHE A 55 -3.22 -17.10 21.69
N ALA A 56 -2.36 -16.34 22.33
CA ALA A 56 -2.78 -15.32 23.32
C ALA A 56 -2.59 -13.88 22.84
N GLU A 57 -1.98 -13.66 21.70
CA GLU A 57 -1.62 -12.34 21.18
C GLU A 57 -2.03 -12.20 19.74
N ILE A 58 -2.47 -11.02 19.34
CA ILE A 58 -2.69 -10.66 17.94
C ILE A 58 -1.33 -10.26 17.34
N GLU A 59 -0.86 -11.04 16.38
CA GLU A 59 0.45 -10.82 15.73
C GLU A 59 0.36 -9.82 14.56
N GLY A 60 -0.85 -9.50 14.10
CA GLY A 60 -1.16 -8.42 13.17
C GLY A 60 -0.60 -8.62 11.76
N PRO A 61 -1.21 -9.50 10.93
CA PRO A 61 -0.85 -9.60 9.53
C PRO A 61 -1.11 -8.28 8.81
N HIS A 62 -0.05 -7.68 8.21
CA HIS A 62 -0.13 -6.32 7.68
C HIS A 62 0.24 -6.21 6.20
N GLY A 63 1.52 -6.35 5.84
CA GLY A 63 1.97 -6.31 4.45
C GLY A 63 1.90 -7.68 3.80
N ILE A 64 1.43 -7.75 2.56
CA ILE A 64 1.29 -8.99 1.80
C ILE A 64 1.79 -8.82 0.38
N THR A 65 2.43 -9.84 -0.17
CA THR A 65 2.83 -9.91 -1.58
C THR A 65 2.77 -11.35 -2.09
N VAL A 66 2.63 -11.51 -3.40
CA VAL A 66 2.77 -12.78 -4.11
C VAL A 66 4.06 -12.71 -4.91
N ASP A 67 4.81 -13.81 -4.96
CA ASP A 67 6.04 -13.84 -5.73
C ASP A 67 5.78 -13.80 -7.26
N PRO A 68 6.78 -13.43 -8.06
CA PRO A 68 6.61 -13.34 -9.51
C PRO A 68 6.23 -14.65 -10.20
N SER A 69 6.53 -15.82 -9.60
CA SER A 69 6.12 -17.13 -10.14
C SER A 69 4.64 -17.43 -9.84
N GLY A 70 4.09 -16.83 -8.80
CA GLY A 70 2.76 -17.13 -8.28
C GLY A 70 2.68 -18.38 -7.42
N ASP A 71 3.83 -19.01 -7.07
CA ASP A 71 3.88 -20.27 -6.30
C ASP A 71 3.85 -20.01 -4.79
N PHE A 72 4.25 -18.81 -4.36
CA PHE A 72 4.30 -18.43 -2.95
C PHE A 72 3.70 -17.06 -2.71
N TRP A 73 3.15 -16.88 -1.52
CA TRP A 73 2.78 -15.57 -0.99
C TRP A 73 3.44 -15.34 0.36
N TYR A 74 3.63 -14.07 0.71
CA TYR A 74 4.37 -13.65 1.90
C TYR A 74 3.53 -12.67 2.68
N ILE A 75 3.57 -12.81 4.01
CA ILE A 75 2.85 -11.95 4.95
C ILE A 75 3.79 -11.47 6.06
N SER A 76 3.71 -10.19 6.41
CA SER A 76 4.34 -9.68 7.62
C SER A 76 3.38 -9.81 8.80
N LEU A 77 3.86 -10.32 9.94
CA LEU A 77 3.20 -10.26 11.23
C LEU A 77 3.85 -9.09 11.99
N ALA A 78 3.12 -7.98 12.11
CA ALA A 78 3.69 -6.67 12.40
C ALA A 78 3.78 -6.33 13.89
N HIS A 79 2.92 -6.91 14.75
CA HIS A 79 2.77 -6.48 16.15
C HIS A 79 3.83 -7.02 17.10
N GLY A 80 4.74 -7.89 16.66
CA GLY A 80 5.84 -8.38 17.47
C GLY A 80 6.73 -7.24 18.01
N ASN A 81 7.12 -7.32 19.29
CA ASN A 81 7.97 -6.32 19.92
C ASN A 81 9.16 -7.03 20.61
N PRO A 82 10.42 -6.72 20.26
CA PRO A 82 10.89 -5.63 19.37
C PRO A 82 10.98 -5.99 17.89
N PHE A 83 10.55 -7.17 17.46
CA PHE A 83 10.71 -7.68 16.12
C PHE A 83 9.39 -8.23 15.58
N GLY A 84 9.09 -7.96 14.32
CA GLY A 84 8.03 -8.64 13.60
C GLY A 84 8.55 -9.87 12.86
N THR A 85 7.66 -10.57 12.18
CA THR A 85 7.96 -11.81 11.46
C THR A 85 7.51 -11.70 10.01
N LEU A 86 8.31 -12.22 9.08
CA LEU A 86 7.92 -12.48 7.70
C LEU A 86 7.68 -13.99 7.55
N VAL A 87 6.54 -14.36 7.00
CA VAL A 87 6.16 -15.76 6.77
C VAL A 87 5.93 -16.00 5.29
N LYS A 88 6.46 -17.11 4.76
CA LYS A 88 6.27 -17.61 3.41
C LYS A 88 5.24 -18.71 3.41
N TYR A 89 4.26 -18.64 2.51
CA TYR A 89 3.22 -19.63 2.31
C TYR A 89 3.24 -20.16 0.87
N SER A 90 2.89 -21.43 0.70
CA SER A 90 2.62 -22.01 -0.63
C SER A 90 1.23 -21.57 -1.12
N THR A 91 1.10 -21.14 -2.37
CA THR A 91 -0.22 -20.83 -2.97
C THR A 91 -1.02 -22.08 -3.29
N GLU A 92 -0.37 -23.25 -3.45
CA GLU A 92 -1.04 -24.53 -3.71
C GLU A 92 -1.80 -25.03 -2.49
N THR A 93 -1.21 -24.89 -1.29
CA THR A 93 -1.75 -25.49 -0.06
C THR A 93 -2.20 -24.48 0.98
N ASN A 94 -1.86 -23.20 0.80
CA ASN A 94 -2.01 -22.14 1.79
C ASN A 94 -1.41 -22.47 3.17
N GLN A 95 -0.35 -23.31 3.19
CA GLN A 95 0.38 -23.66 4.40
C GLN A 95 1.71 -22.89 4.48
N ALA A 96 2.07 -22.49 5.71
CA ALA A 96 3.36 -21.87 5.98
C ALA A 96 4.51 -22.84 5.68
N VAL A 97 5.48 -22.42 4.90
CA VAL A 97 6.65 -23.23 4.52
C VAL A 97 7.94 -22.75 5.18
N ALA A 98 8.05 -21.46 5.49
CA ALA A 98 9.22 -20.89 6.16
C ALA A 98 8.89 -19.52 6.78
N ARG A 99 9.74 -19.06 7.71
CA ARG A 99 9.63 -17.73 8.32
C ARG A 99 10.98 -17.18 8.74
N THR A 100 11.06 -15.85 8.87
CA THR A 100 12.23 -15.13 9.40
C THR A 100 11.80 -13.94 10.23
N THR A 101 12.67 -13.51 11.15
CA THR A 101 12.45 -12.31 11.97
C THR A 101 12.96 -11.08 11.23
N LEU A 102 12.19 -10.00 11.24
CA LEU A 102 12.53 -8.70 10.66
C LEU A 102 12.64 -7.61 11.75
N GLY A 103 12.62 -6.34 11.34
CA GLY A 103 12.60 -5.21 12.26
C GLY A 103 11.24 -5.00 12.95
N LEU A 104 11.07 -3.88 13.63
CA LEU A 104 9.83 -3.52 14.29
C LEU A 104 8.78 -3.07 13.28
N PHE A 105 7.63 -3.71 13.33
CA PHE A 105 6.48 -3.48 12.48
C PHE A 105 6.82 -3.59 10.98
N PRO A 106 7.17 -4.80 10.47
CA PRO A 106 7.34 -4.99 9.04
C PRO A 106 6.00 -4.74 8.33
N ALA A 107 6.03 -3.93 7.25
CA ALA A 107 4.85 -3.43 6.56
C ALA A 107 4.86 -3.81 5.07
N SER A 108 4.83 -2.82 4.17
CA SER A 108 4.78 -3.10 2.74
C SER A 108 6.02 -3.85 2.24
N MET A 109 5.80 -4.72 1.28
CA MET A 109 6.87 -5.55 0.69
C MET A 109 6.61 -5.85 -0.78
N GLU A 110 7.68 -6.15 -1.49
CA GLU A 110 7.65 -6.61 -2.86
C GLU A 110 8.89 -7.45 -3.19
N ILE A 111 8.80 -8.32 -4.20
CA ILE A 111 9.89 -9.18 -4.65
C ILE A 111 10.35 -8.73 -6.03
N SER A 112 11.65 -8.46 -6.18
CA SER A 112 12.24 -8.15 -7.47
C SER A 112 12.35 -9.42 -8.32
N ALA A 113 11.70 -9.42 -9.49
CA ALA A 113 11.84 -10.52 -10.46
C ALA A 113 13.26 -10.62 -11.04
N ILE A 114 14.08 -9.58 -10.91
CA ILE A 114 15.44 -9.51 -11.44
C ILE A 114 16.46 -10.02 -10.44
N THR A 115 16.41 -9.50 -9.19
CA THR A 115 17.36 -9.93 -8.14
C THR A 115 16.89 -11.16 -7.36
N GLY A 116 15.60 -11.47 -7.42
CA GLY A 116 14.96 -12.50 -6.61
C GLY A 116 14.75 -12.11 -5.14
N PHE A 117 15.26 -10.96 -4.68
CA PHE A 117 15.15 -10.55 -3.29
C PHE A 117 13.80 -9.92 -2.95
N LEU A 118 13.35 -10.19 -1.74
CA LEU A 118 12.19 -9.54 -1.13
C LEU A 118 12.67 -8.33 -0.33
N TYR A 119 12.04 -7.18 -0.56
CA TYR A 119 12.25 -5.93 0.16
C TYR A 119 11.06 -5.67 1.06
N CYS A 120 11.26 -5.61 2.38
CA CYS A 120 10.22 -5.36 3.37
C CYS A 120 10.55 -4.13 4.22
N VAL A 121 9.67 -3.16 4.23
CA VAL A 121 9.81 -1.96 5.06
C VAL A 121 9.56 -2.28 6.52
N ASN A 122 10.43 -1.85 7.42
CA ASN A 122 10.20 -1.86 8.86
C ASN A 122 9.65 -0.49 9.28
N PHE A 123 8.34 -0.38 9.39
CA PHE A 123 7.63 0.88 9.62
C PHE A 123 7.98 1.52 10.97
N ASN A 124 8.39 0.69 11.95
CA ASN A 124 8.75 1.15 13.29
C ASN A 124 7.59 1.88 14.01
N LEU A 125 6.35 1.50 13.72
CA LEU A 125 5.17 2.03 14.42
C LEU A 125 5.29 1.74 15.91
N HIS A 126 4.94 2.71 16.74
CA HIS A 126 5.13 2.68 18.19
C HIS A 126 6.60 2.63 18.67
N GLY A 127 7.57 2.66 17.76
CA GLY A 127 8.99 2.78 18.11
C GLY A 127 9.44 4.24 18.31
N SER A 128 10.74 4.43 18.34
CA SER A 128 11.34 5.78 18.38
C SER A 128 11.21 6.46 17.02
N MET A 129 11.07 7.79 16.99
CA MET A 129 11.02 8.59 15.74
C MET A 129 12.40 8.68 15.05
N LYS A 130 13.26 7.71 15.27
CA LYS A 130 14.56 7.59 14.57
C LYS A 130 14.37 6.97 13.18
N PRO A 131 15.35 7.18 12.27
CA PRO A 131 15.39 6.46 11.02
C PRO A 131 15.25 4.95 11.22
N SER A 132 14.43 4.33 10.39
CA SER A 132 14.26 2.88 10.32
C SER A 132 14.88 2.34 9.03
N ASN A 133 14.43 1.22 8.53
CA ASN A 133 15.11 0.54 7.43
C ASN A 133 14.15 -0.28 6.57
N VAL A 134 14.69 -0.76 5.44
CA VAL A 134 14.13 -1.80 4.59
C VAL A 134 14.96 -3.05 4.78
N SER A 135 14.35 -4.15 5.18
CA SER A 135 14.97 -5.48 5.20
C SER A 135 15.01 -6.05 3.80
N VAL A 136 16.17 -6.59 3.41
CA VAL A 136 16.33 -7.37 2.17
C VAL A 136 16.43 -8.82 2.55
N VAL A 137 15.55 -9.65 2.03
CA VAL A 137 15.45 -11.08 2.36
C VAL A 137 15.63 -11.92 1.11
N ASP A 138 16.42 -12.97 1.22
CA ASP A 138 16.43 -14.05 0.24
C ASP A 138 15.21 -14.96 0.48
N PRO A 139 14.22 -14.98 -0.42
CA PRO A 139 12.99 -15.75 -0.21
C PRO A 139 13.15 -17.25 -0.42
N GLU A 140 14.29 -17.72 -0.97
CA GLU A 140 14.57 -19.17 -1.08
C GLU A 140 14.98 -19.73 0.28
N THR A 141 15.89 -19.06 0.95
CA THR A 141 16.40 -19.47 2.27
C THR A 141 15.66 -18.82 3.44
N MET A 142 14.83 -17.83 3.19
CA MET A 142 14.20 -16.98 4.20
C MET A 142 15.22 -16.32 5.13
N THR A 143 16.36 -15.90 4.57
CA THR A 143 17.44 -15.25 5.30
C THR A 143 17.43 -13.74 5.03
N GLU A 144 17.43 -12.93 6.10
CA GLU A 144 17.65 -11.49 5.98
C GLU A 144 19.12 -11.23 5.60
N ILE A 145 19.34 -10.71 4.38
CA ILE A 145 20.67 -10.44 3.83
C ILE A 145 21.26 -9.18 4.44
N THR A 146 20.44 -8.11 4.49
CA THR A 146 20.85 -6.80 5.01
C THR A 146 19.65 -5.94 5.39
N LYS A 147 19.94 -4.84 6.08
CA LYS A 147 18.99 -3.74 6.38
C LYS A 147 19.51 -2.45 5.80
N ILE A 148 18.72 -1.82 4.94
CA ILE A 148 19.07 -0.55 4.30
C ILE A 148 18.37 0.57 5.07
N THR A 149 19.15 1.43 5.73
CA THR A 149 18.61 2.56 6.50
C THR A 149 17.94 3.57 5.58
N THR A 150 16.71 3.96 5.94
CA THR A 150 15.91 5.00 5.29
C THR A 150 15.49 6.07 6.30
N GLY A 151 14.42 6.82 6.05
CA GLY A 151 13.95 7.87 6.95
C GLY A 151 13.14 7.37 8.15
N SER A 152 12.54 8.29 8.86
CA SER A 152 11.70 7.99 10.03
C SER A 152 10.30 7.56 9.59
N MET A 153 9.85 6.41 10.13
CA MET A 153 8.59 5.76 9.79
C MET A 153 8.45 5.52 8.28
N PRO A 154 9.33 4.72 7.65
CA PRO A 154 9.14 4.29 6.28
C PRO A 154 7.89 3.42 6.19
N HIS A 155 7.03 3.61 5.16
CA HIS A 155 5.75 2.93 5.08
C HIS A 155 5.52 2.25 3.74
N GLY A 156 5.20 3.01 2.69
CA GLY A 156 4.95 2.48 1.36
C GLY A 156 6.23 2.30 0.58
N SER A 157 6.34 1.18 -0.13
CA SER A 157 7.46 0.92 -1.04
C SER A 157 7.03 0.09 -2.24
N ARG A 158 7.66 0.35 -3.39
CA ARG A 158 7.47 -0.39 -4.63
C ARG A 158 8.75 -0.47 -5.43
N LEU A 159 8.92 -1.56 -6.15
CA LEU A 159 10.00 -1.74 -7.11
C LEU A 159 9.74 -0.96 -8.39
N SER A 160 10.81 -0.53 -9.06
CA SER A 160 10.74 -0.06 -10.44
C SER A 160 10.27 -1.18 -11.38
N PRO A 161 9.65 -0.88 -12.53
CA PRO A 161 9.18 -1.90 -13.46
C PRO A 161 10.27 -2.85 -13.97
N ASP A 162 11.52 -2.38 -14.01
CA ASP A 162 12.69 -3.18 -14.37
C ASP A 162 13.30 -3.95 -13.18
N GLY A 163 12.77 -3.76 -11.96
CA GLY A 163 13.23 -4.43 -10.74
C GLY A 163 14.61 -4.01 -10.23
N LEU A 164 15.23 -2.98 -10.83
CA LEU A 164 16.59 -2.54 -10.49
C LEU A 164 16.62 -1.51 -9.36
N PHE A 165 15.51 -0.87 -9.07
CA PHE A 165 15.38 0.10 -7.98
C PHE A 165 14.17 -0.20 -7.11
N GLN A 166 14.29 0.05 -5.82
CA GLN A 166 13.16 0.12 -4.92
C GLN A 166 12.97 1.55 -4.43
N TYR A 167 11.75 2.02 -4.54
CA TYR A 167 11.34 3.31 -3.99
C TYR A 167 10.67 3.11 -2.64
N SER A 168 11.02 3.92 -1.64
CA SER A 168 10.42 3.88 -0.31
C SER A 168 10.18 5.28 0.21
N VAL A 169 9.00 5.54 0.78
CA VAL A 169 8.67 6.83 1.39
C VAL A 169 8.70 6.74 2.91
N ALA A 170 9.16 7.79 3.56
CA ALA A 170 9.22 7.90 5.01
C ALA A 170 8.29 9.01 5.52
N MET A 171 7.22 8.60 6.25
CA MET A 171 6.12 9.49 6.64
C MET A 171 6.57 10.68 7.47
N MET A 172 7.43 10.46 8.45
CA MET A 172 7.78 11.50 9.41
C MET A 172 8.94 12.37 8.98
N SER A 173 9.85 11.87 8.15
CA SER A 173 10.93 12.68 7.55
C SER A 173 10.52 13.35 6.24
N GLY A 174 9.43 12.93 5.59
CA GLY A 174 8.90 13.57 4.38
C GLY A 174 9.74 13.33 3.15
N GLU A 175 10.36 12.16 3.04
CA GLU A 175 11.36 11.84 2.02
C GLU A 175 10.94 10.64 1.18
N LEU A 176 11.38 10.66 -0.07
CA LEU A 176 11.41 9.52 -0.99
C LEU A 176 12.85 9.04 -1.14
N PHE A 177 13.06 7.75 -0.93
CA PHE A 177 14.34 7.06 -1.10
C PHE A 177 14.30 6.20 -2.35
N GLU A 178 15.37 6.23 -3.13
CA GLU A 178 15.65 5.24 -4.16
C GLU A 178 16.76 4.33 -3.64
N ILE A 179 16.51 3.04 -3.68
CA ILE A 179 17.43 2.00 -3.27
C ILE A 179 17.86 1.24 -4.53
N ASP A 180 19.16 1.17 -4.77
CA ASP A 180 19.73 0.31 -5.81
C ASP A 180 19.59 -1.15 -5.39
N ALA A 181 18.90 -1.95 -6.19
CA ALA A 181 18.57 -3.34 -5.87
C ALA A 181 19.75 -4.31 -6.10
N LEU A 182 20.80 -3.89 -6.83
CA LEU A 182 22.01 -4.68 -7.03
C LEU A 182 23.05 -4.36 -5.97
N ASP A 183 23.23 -3.06 -5.68
CA ASP A 183 24.22 -2.60 -4.69
C ASP A 183 23.69 -2.63 -3.26
N LEU A 184 22.39 -2.84 -3.06
CA LEU A 184 21.70 -2.92 -1.78
C LEU A 184 21.96 -1.68 -0.90
N LYS A 185 21.87 -0.50 -1.49
CA LYS A 185 22.10 0.78 -0.80
C LYS A 185 21.21 1.89 -1.34
N VAL A 186 20.98 2.92 -0.54
CA VAL A 186 20.32 4.15 -0.99
C VAL A 186 21.19 4.84 -2.03
N SER A 187 20.65 5.06 -3.22
CA SER A 187 21.28 5.80 -4.32
C SER A 187 20.93 7.27 -4.32
N ARG A 188 19.66 7.60 -4.05
CA ARG A 188 19.17 8.99 -4.05
C ARG A 188 18.12 9.20 -2.96
N VAL A 189 18.01 10.46 -2.49
CA VAL A 189 17.00 10.90 -1.53
C VAL A 189 16.38 12.19 -2.04
N LEU A 190 15.04 12.27 -2.02
CA LEU A 190 14.29 13.45 -2.40
C LEU A 190 13.40 13.91 -1.24
N ASN A 191 13.56 15.17 -0.82
CA ASN A 191 12.65 15.79 0.12
C ASN A 191 11.36 16.22 -0.60
N LEU A 192 10.22 15.73 -0.12
CA LEU A 192 8.91 15.94 -0.73
C LEU A 192 8.18 17.20 -0.21
N GLU A 193 8.76 17.91 0.75
CA GLU A 193 8.17 19.13 1.26
C GLU A 193 8.14 20.24 0.18
N LYS A 194 7.11 21.07 0.22
CA LYS A 194 7.09 22.30 -0.59
C LYS A 194 8.21 23.22 -0.12
N LYS A 195 9.05 23.68 -1.04
CA LYS A 195 10.00 24.75 -0.74
C LYS A 195 9.19 25.95 -0.25
N MET A 196 9.30 26.29 1.03
CA MET A 196 8.76 27.55 1.53
C MET A 196 9.47 28.68 0.73
N MET A 197 8.71 29.47 -0.01
CA MET A 197 9.23 30.73 -0.51
C MET A 197 9.63 31.57 0.73
N SER A 198 10.93 31.70 0.94
CA SER A 198 11.47 32.59 1.93
C SER A 198 11.25 34.02 1.42
N ASP A 199 10.12 34.63 1.75
CA ASP A 199 9.95 36.08 1.80
C ASP A 199 8.52 36.44 2.26
N LYS A 200 8.30 36.28 3.56
CA LYS A 200 7.44 37.17 4.34
C LYS A 200 7.90 37.09 5.80
N LYS A 201 8.56 38.17 6.25
CA LYS A 201 8.72 38.47 7.67
C LYS A 201 7.33 38.31 8.33
N MET A 202 7.16 37.28 9.13
CA MET A 202 6.01 37.21 10.01
C MET A 202 6.23 38.20 11.14
N ASP A 203 5.50 39.29 11.11
CA ASP A 203 5.30 40.16 12.27
C ASP A 203 4.64 39.33 13.38
N GLY A 204 5.37 39.19 14.47
CA GLY A 204 4.94 38.43 15.63
C GLY A 204 3.68 39.01 16.27
N LYS A 205 2.56 38.31 16.15
CA LYS A 205 1.46 38.40 17.10
C LYS A 205 1.34 37.06 17.82
N MET A 206 1.94 36.97 19.01
CA MET A 206 1.66 35.90 19.97
C MET A 206 0.17 35.93 20.32
N MET A 207 -0.57 34.88 20.02
CA MET A 207 -1.85 34.61 20.67
C MET A 207 -1.60 33.96 22.02
N ASN A 208 -1.98 34.69 23.08
CA ASN A 208 -2.04 34.17 24.44
C ASN A 208 -3.17 33.13 24.53
N HIS A 209 -2.83 31.89 24.81
CA HIS A 209 -3.76 30.88 25.33
C HIS A 209 -3.46 30.66 26.83
N ASP A 210 -4.01 31.52 27.68
CA ASP A 210 -4.24 31.22 29.06
C ASP A 210 -5.61 30.53 29.18
N ASN A 211 -5.58 29.21 29.49
CA ASN A 211 -6.50 28.55 30.43
C ASN A 211 -6.49 27.02 30.19
N MET A 212 -5.62 26.34 30.91
CA MET A 212 -5.87 24.98 31.42
C MET A 212 -4.96 24.71 32.64
N LYS A 213 -5.55 24.74 33.80
CA LYS A 213 -4.94 24.30 35.05
C LYS A 213 -4.90 22.78 35.09
N GLY A 214 -3.69 22.21 35.22
CA GLY A 214 -3.50 20.80 35.48
C GLY A 214 -2.03 20.39 35.61
N LYS A 215 -1.57 20.23 36.90
CA LYS A 215 -0.31 19.66 37.40
C LYS A 215 1.01 20.23 36.86
N MET A 216 1.68 20.96 37.73
CA MET A 216 3.04 21.50 37.55
C MET A 216 4.08 20.39 37.32
N MET A 217 4.60 20.31 36.13
CA MET A 217 5.93 19.78 35.83
C MET A 217 6.96 20.89 36.01
N SER A 218 8.15 20.57 36.61
CA SER A 218 9.21 21.54 36.86
C SER A 218 9.66 22.23 35.54
N LYS A 219 9.99 23.52 35.68
CA LYS A 219 10.41 24.39 34.56
C LYS A 219 11.53 23.76 33.68
N ASP A 220 12.50 23.11 34.34
CA ASP A 220 13.65 22.48 33.66
C ASP A 220 13.27 21.25 32.83
N LYS A 221 12.24 20.48 33.25
CA LYS A 221 11.72 19.38 32.44
C LYS A 221 10.92 19.87 31.23
N LYS A 222 10.20 21.01 31.37
CA LYS A 222 9.48 21.65 30.26
C LYS A 222 10.45 22.24 29.23
N GLU A 223 11.52 22.92 29.66
CA GLU A 223 12.52 23.48 28.75
C GLU A 223 13.33 22.40 28.01
N ASN A 224 13.71 21.33 28.69
CA ASN A 224 14.39 20.20 28.04
C ASN A 224 13.47 19.43 27.09
N MET A 225 12.18 19.29 27.43
CA MET A 225 11.20 18.68 26.54
C MET A 225 10.87 19.58 25.34
N MET A 226 10.77 20.90 25.53
CA MET A 226 10.62 21.86 24.42
C MET A 226 11.87 21.94 23.53
N LYS A 227 13.08 21.86 24.09
CA LYS A 227 14.30 21.77 23.28
C LYS A 227 14.39 20.46 22.49
N SER A 228 14.01 19.34 23.08
CA SER A 228 13.98 18.05 22.35
C SER A 228 12.87 17.95 21.33
N MET A 229 11.76 18.68 21.47
CA MET A 229 10.68 18.78 20.48
C MET A 229 10.95 19.86 19.41
N GLY A 230 11.83 20.81 19.65
CA GLY A 230 12.15 21.92 18.72
C GLY A 230 12.98 21.53 17.50
N ASP A 231 13.69 20.39 17.54
CA ASP A 231 14.57 19.94 16.48
C ASP A 231 13.99 18.86 15.56
N MET A 232 12.82 18.27 15.88
CA MET A 232 12.15 17.32 15.01
C MET A 232 11.09 18.03 14.17
N LYS A 233 11.50 18.51 13.00
CA LYS A 233 10.59 19.05 11.99
C LYS A 233 9.80 17.88 11.39
N HIS A 234 8.63 17.60 11.92
CA HIS A 234 7.74 16.59 11.36
C HIS A 234 7.29 17.00 9.96
N SER A 235 7.27 16.03 9.05
CA SER A 235 6.78 16.25 7.69
C SER A 235 5.33 16.74 7.69
N MET A 236 5.04 17.76 6.88
CA MET A 236 3.68 18.20 6.58
C MET A 236 3.04 17.33 5.49
N VAL A 237 3.84 16.79 4.60
CA VAL A 237 3.40 15.91 3.51
C VAL A 237 2.98 14.54 4.02
N LYS A 238 3.72 13.97 4.98
CA LYS A 238 3.49 12.62 5.54
C LYS A 238 3.24 11.59 4.42
N PRO A 239 4.22 11.34 3.54
CA PRO A 239 4.01 10.44 2.43
C PRO A 239 3.78 9.01 2.94
N THR A 240 2.70 8.36 2.47
CA THR A 240 2.32 7.00 2.91
C THR A 240 2.59 5.94 1.86
N TRP A 241 2.62 6.29 0.59
CA TRP A 241 2.77 5.34 -0.50
C TRP A 241 3.53 5.94 -1.67
N VAL A 242 4.20 5.09 -2.44
CA VAL A 242 4.83 5.42 -3.71
C VAL A 242 4.54 4.32 -4.72
N ILE A 243 4.23 4.69 -5.95
CA ILE A 243 4.05 3.77 -7.07
C ILE A 243 4.75 4.32 -8.32
N PRO A 244 5.75 3.63 -8.88
CA PRO A 244 6.35 3.99 -10.16
C PRO A 244 5.42 3.67 -11.31
N HIS A 245 5.41 4.50 -12.35
CA HIS A 245 4.66 4.26 -13.57
C HIS A 245 5.27 3.07 -14.35
N PRO A 246 4.45 2.13 -14.88
CA PRO A 246 4.96 0.90 -15.50
C PRO A 246 5.75 1.11 -16.81
N LYS A 247 5.69 2.30 -17.42
CA LYS A 247 6.30 2.59 -18.72
C LYS A 247 7.09 3.90 -18.78
N GLU A 248 6.84 4.82 -17.87
CA GLU A 248 7.43 6.16 -17.88
C GLU A 248 8.33 6.35 -16.66
N SER A 249 9.34 7.21 -16.77
CA SER A 249 10.27 7.51 -15.68
C SER A 249 9.66 8.50 -14.67
N ILE A 250 8.48 8.12 -14.13
CA ILE A 250 7.67 8.90 -13.19
C ILE A 250 7.24 8.00 -12.03
N ALA A 251 7.14 8.56 -10.83
CA ALA A 251 6.49 7.93 -9.70
C ALA A 251 5.45 8.86 -9.09
N TYR A 252 4.40 8.27 -8.50
CA TYR A 252 3.36 8.99 -7.78
C TYR A 252 3.43 8.66 -6.30
N VAL A 253 3.32 9.69 -5.47
CA VAL A 253 3.41 9.57 -4.00
C VAL A 253 2.11 10.08 -3.37
N ALA A 254 1.53 9.30 -2.47
CA ALA A 254 0.40 9.72 -1.66
C ALA A 254 0.88 10.64 -0.52
N GLY A 255 0.59 11.93 -0.61
CA GLY A 255 0.84 12.92 0.43
C GLY A 255 -0.32 12.97 1.43
N ASN A 256 -0.37 12.01 2.34
CA ASN A 256 -1.47 11.85 3.31
C ASN A 256 -1.71 13.11 4.15
N GLY A 257 -0.65 13.76 4.62
CA GLY A 257 -0.76 14.97 5.44
C GLY A 257 -1.06 16.24 4.64
N SER A 258 -0.83 16.25 3.32
CA SER A 258 -1.04 17.42 2.46
C SER A 258 -2.24 17.29 1.54
N ASP A 259 -3.00 16.17 1.60
CA ASP A 259 -4.20 15.91 0.79
C ASP A 259 -3.92 16.05 -0.72
N GLU A 260 -2.84 15.43 -1.19
CA GLU A 260 -2.41 15.52 -2.58
C GLU A 260 -1.70 14.25 -3.06
N VAL A 261 -1.71 14.03 -4.35
CA VAL A 261 -0.76 13.14 -5.04
C VAL A 261 0.39 14.01 -5.55
N ILE A 262 1.60 13.52 -5.35
CA ILE A 262 2.84 14.18 -5.75
C ILE A 262 3.45 13.36 -6.89
N GLU A 263 3.66 13.99 -8.03
CA GLU A 263 4.36 13.39 -9.16
C GLU A 263 5.85 13.70 -9.06
N VAL A 264 6.67 12.68 -9.23
CA VAL A 264 8.13 12.76 -9.19
C VAL A 264 8.69 12.30 -10.54
N ASN A 265 9.46 13.16 -11.18
CA ASN A 265 10.27 12.80 -12.33
C ASN A 265 11.51 12.03 -11.85
N LEU A 266 11.62 10.75 -12.19
CA LEU A 266 12.67 9.86 -11.69
C LEU A 266 14.03 10.11 -12.37
N ASP A 267 14.05 10.60 -13.63
CA ASP A 267 15.30 10.94 -14.33
C ASP A 267 15.94 12.18 -13.71
N LYS A 268 15.17 13.24 -13.50
CA LYS A 268 15.64 14.50 -12.92
C LYS A 268 15.73 14.45 -11.40
N TRP A 269 15.07 13.49 -10.77
CA TRP A 269 14.94 13.31 -9.33
C TRP A 269 14.39 14.56 -8.64
N GLU A 270 13.24 15.02 -9.14
CA GLU A 270 12.55 16.20 -8.63
C GLU A 270 11.03 16.02 -8.67
N VAL A 271 10.34 16.76 -7.81
CA VAL A 271 8.88 16.86 -7.87
C VAL A 271 8.51 17.64 -9.12
N SER A 272 7.80 17.00 -10.05
CA SER A 272 7.35 17.60 -11.31
C SER A 272 5.97 18.22 -11.22
N ASP A 273 5.08 17.65 -10.40
CA ASP A 273 3.71 18.14 -10.26
C ASP A 273 3.06 17.74 -8.94
N ARG A 274 1.90 18.33 -8.64
CA ARG A 274 1.07 18.01 -7.49
C ARG A 274 -0.39 18.28 -7.82
N PHE A 275 -1.27 17.34 -7.58
CA PHE A 275 -2.70 17.56 -7.72
C PHE A 275 -3.45 17.15 -6.44
N LYS A 276 -4.56 17.85 -6.17
CA LYS A 276 -5.34 17.67 -4.96
C LYS A 276 -6.18 16.40 -5.04
N THR A 277 -6.37 15.80 -3.87
CA THR A 277 -7.26 14.66 -3.65
C THR A 277 -8.30 15.04 -2.59
N GLY A 278 -9.13 14.08 -2.17
CA GLY A 278 -9.82 14.12 -0.89
C GLY A 278 -8.87 13.99 0.30
N LYS A 279 -9.37 13.94 1.52
CA LYS A 279 -8.58 13.94 2.75
C LYS A 279 -7.88 12.62 3.00
N GLY A 280 -6.57 12.71 3.21
CA GLY A 280 -5.75 11.59 3.61
C GLY A 280 -5.63 10.50 2.54
N PRO A 281 -5.12 10.81 1.32
CA PRO A 281 -4.75 9.77 0.36
C PRO A 281 -3.74 8.82 1.00
N TYR A 282 -3.92 7.50 0.81
CA TYR A 282 -3.14 6.55 1.59
C TYR A 282 -2.36 5.57 0.73
N ASN A 283 -3.05 4.77 -0.07
CA ASN A 283 -2.45 3.84 -1.02
C ASN A 283 -2.70 4.32 -2.45
N LEU A 284 -1.78 4.04 -3.35
CA LEU A 284 -1.87 4.32 -4.77
C LEU A 284 -1.46 3.09 -5.56
N GLU A 285 -2.18 2.78 -6.64
CA GLU A 285 -1.79 1.77 -7.62
C GLU A 285 -2.07 2.26 -9.03
N ILE A 286 -1.23 1.85 -9.98
CA ILE A 286 -1.38 2.17 -11.39
C ILE A 286 -1.82 0.90 -12.13
N THR A 287 -2.78 1.02 -13.03
CA THR A 287 -3.16 -0.11 -13.89
C THR A 287 -1.96 -0.62 -14.68
N PRO A 288 -1.79 -1.94 -14.89
CA PRO A 288 -0.69 -2.51 -15.67
C PRO A 288 -0.53 -1.90 -17.09
N ASN A 289 -1.63 -1.43 -17.69
CA ASN A 289 -1.59 -0.72 -18.96
C ASN A 289 -1.03 0.72 -18.88
N GLY A 290 -0.85 1.27 -17.67
CA GLY A 290 -0.32 2.61 -17.40
C GLY A 290 -1.30 3.75 -17.61
N LYS A 291 -2.62 3.51 -17.67
CA LYS A 291 -3.60 4.55 -18.04
C LYS A 291 -4.27 5.21 -16.85
N LEU A 292 -4.51 4.45 -15.77
CA LEU A 292 -5.26 4.91 -14.62
C LEU A 292 -4.41 4.85 -13.36
N LEU A 293 -4.53 5.88 -12.52
CA LEU A 293 -4.09 5.88 -11.13
C LEU A 293 -5.31 5.68 -10.25
N ILE A 294 -5.25 4.73 -9.33
CA ILE A 294 -6.28 4.46 -8.33
C ILE A 294 -5.70 4.81 -6.96
N GLY A 295 -6.45 5.54 -6.15
CA GLY A 295 -6.02 5.94 -4.82
C GLY A 295 -7.10 5.75 -3.77
N THR A 296 -6.75 5.20 -2.60
CA THR A 296 -7.64 5.18 -1.45
C THR A 296 -7.57 6.51 -0.71
N ILE A 297 -8.74 7.11 -0.45
CA ILE A 297 -8.92 8.32 0.33
C ILE A 297 -9.35 7.91 1.74
N LYS A 298 -8.37 7.48 2.54
CA LYS A 298 -8.56 6.75 3.80
C LYS A 298 -9.47 7.48 4.77
N SER A 299 -9.28 8.78 4.97
CA SER A 299 -10.07 9.56 5.92
C SER A 299 -11.53 9.80 5.49
N GLU A 300 -11.87 9.51 4.25
CA GLU A 300 -13.22 9.69 3.71
C GLU A 300 -13.93 8.38 3.37
N GLY A 301 -13.25 7.24 3.45
CA GLY A 301 -13.79 5.93 3.06
C GLY A 301 -14.17 5.89 1.58
N LYS A 302 -13.28 6.36 0.72
CA LYS A 302 -13.51 6.48 -0.72
C LYS A 302 -12.31 5.95 -1.51
N THR A 303 -12.58 5.60 -2.76
CA THR A 303 -11.56 5.31 -3.78
C THR A 303 -11.72 6.32 -4.90
N ALA A 304 -10.64 6.96 -5.32
CA ALA A 304 -10.60 7.88 -6.43
C ALA A 304 -9.83 7.29 -7.60
N ILE A 305 -10.22 7.64 -8.82
CA ILE A 305 -9.62 7.17 -10.07
C ILE A 305 -9.28 8.39 -10.93
N TRP A 306 -8.03 8.46 -11.39
CA TRP A 306 -7.54 9.51 -12.27
C TRP A 306 -7.03 8.93 -13.59
N ASN A 307 -7.27 9.66 -14.67
CA ASN A 307 -6.59 9.45 -15.94
C ASN A 307 -5.17 10.02 -15.86
N LEU A 308 -4.15 9.21 -16.15
CA LEU A 308 -2.75 9.63 -16.01
C LEU A 308 -2.28 10.52 -17.17
N GLU A 309 -2.93 10.48 -18.35
CA GLU A 309 -2.55 11.30 -19.49
C GLU A 309 -2.83 12.80 -19.23
N ASN A 310 -4.00 13.12 -18.66
CA ASN A 310 -4.42 14.50 -18.42
C ASN A 310 -4.61 14.85 -16.93
N LYS A 311 -4.41 13.89 -16.00
CA LYS A 311 -4.58 14.02 -14.55
C LYS A 311 -5.99 14.39 -14.11
N GLU A 312 -6.98 14.11 -14.97
CA GLU A 312 -8.39 14.35 -14.67
C GLU A 312 -8.92 13.28 -13.72
N GLU A 313 -9.66 13.70 -12.69
CA GLU A 313 -10.40 12.80 -11.81
C GLU A 313 -11.62 12.26 -12.57
N LEU A 314 -11.62 10.96 -12.84
CA LEU A 314 -12.68 10.28 -13.58
C LEU A 314 -13.83 9.85 -12.67
N ALA A 315 -13.52 9.43 -11.45
CA ALA A 315 -14.52 8.97 -10.50
C ALA A 315 -14.05 9.09 -9.04
N ILE A 316 -15.02 9.31 -8.15
CA ILE A 316 -14.86 9.11 -6.69
C ILE A 316 -15.95 8.13 -6.26
N ILE A 317 -15.54 6.96 -5.78
CA ILE A 317 -16.41 5.86 -5.41
C ILE A 317 -16.42 5.74 -3.89
N LYS A 318 -17.61 5.76 -3.28
CA LYS A 318 -17.76 5.51 -1.86
C LYS A 318 -17.59 4.02 -1.60
N ASN A 319 -16.66 3.66 -0.71
CA ASN A 319 -16.47 2.28 -0.28
C ASN A 319 -17.60 1.81 0.64
N THR A 320 -17.76 0.50 0.75
CA THR A 320 -18.87 -0.12 1.51
C THR A 320 -18.83 0.24 2.99
N THR A 321 -17.63 0.35 3.58
CA THR A 321 -17.42 0.83 4.95
C THR A 321 -16.38 1.95 4.99
N SER A 322 -16.02 2.40 6.19
CA SER A 322 -15.02 3.44 6.41
C SER A 322 -13.60 2.88 6.38
N VAL A 323 -12.62 3.77 6.17
CA VAL A 323 -11.18 3.49 6.28
C VAL A 323 -10.66 2.63 5.12
N SER A 324 -10.77 3.17 3.90
CA SER A 324 -10.17 2.54 2.70
C SER A 324 -8.65 2.44 2.84
N HIS A 325 -8.06 1.26 2.56
CA HIS A 325 -6.66 1.02 2.86
C HIS A 325 -5.84 0.61 1.62
N GLY A 326 -5.78 -0.68 1.30
CA GLY A 326 -4.95 -1.24 0.24
C GLY A 326 -5.67 -1.34 -1.10
N ILE A 327 -4.88 -1.42 -2.16
CA ILE A 327 -5.35 -1.58 -3.54
C ILE A 327 -4.56 -2.72 -4.19
N ALA A 328 -5.25 -3.60 -4.90
CA ALA A 328 -4.64 -4.56 -5.81
C ALA A 328 -5.40 -4.53 -7.14
N ILE A 329 -4.68 -4.51 -8.27
CA ILE A 329 -5.27 -4.40 -9.59
C ILE A 329 -5.08 -5.70 -10.36
N SER A 330 -6.12 -6.14 -11.08
CA SER A 330 -6.04 -7.33 -11.93
C SER A 330 -5.03 -7.15 -13.06
N SER A 331 -4.34 -8.23 -13.43
CA SER A 331 -3.27 -8.22 -14.44
C SER A 331 -3.72 -7.72 -15.82
N ASP A 332 -5.02 -7.77 -16.12
CA ASP A 332 -5.64 -7.26 -17.34
C ASP A 332 -6.15 -5.83 -17.24
N SER A 333 -5.91 -5.13 -16.14
CA SER A 333 -6.35 -3.75 -15.88
C SER A 333 -7.87 -3.55 -15.85
N LYS A 334 -8.67 -4.59 -15.56
CA LYS A 334 -10.13 -4.51 -15.57
C LYS A 334 -10.74 -4.23 -14.20
N TYR A 335 -10.13 -4.73 -13.14
CA TYR A 335 -10.71 -4.65 -11.80
C TYR A 335 -9.69 -4.16 -10.78
N ALA A 336 -10.15 -3.33 -9.86
CA ALA A 336 -9.43 -2.96 -8.65
C ALA A 336 -10.11 -3.60 -7.43
N PHE A 337 -9.32 -4.26 -6.60
CA PHE A 337 -9.72 -4.83 -5.32
C PHE A 337 -9.24 -3.88 -4.22
N ILE A 338 -10.17 -3.37 -3.43
CA ILE A 338 -9.91 -2.38 -2.39
C ILE A 338 -10.17 -3.01 -1.03
N SER A 339 -9.16 -3.08 -0.17
CA SER A 339 -9.37 -3.45 1.22
C SER A 339 -9.88 -2.27 2.03
N VAL A 340 -10.89 -2.51 2.85
CA VAL A 340 -11.54 -1.50 3.69
C VAL A 340 -11.58 -2.03 5.12
N GLU A 341 -10.94 -1.31 6.04
CA GLU A 341 -10.70 -1.81 7.40
C GLU A 341 -11.98 -1.98 8.23
N GLY A 342 -12.97 -1.08 8.06
CA GLY A 342 -14.07 -0.90 8.99
C GLY A 342 -13.64 -0.12 10.25
N ILE A 343 -14.55 0.05 11.19
CA ILE A 343 -14.31 0.77 12.46
C ILE A 343 -14.72 -0.12 13.64
N GLY A 344 -13.82 -0.26 14.60
CA GLY A 344 -14.08 -1.00 15.83
C GLY A 344 -14.33 -2.49 15.61
N GLY A 345 -15.53 -2.97 15.90
CA GLY A 345 -15.90 -4.38 15.74
C GLY A 345 -16.48 -4.76 14.37
N GLU A 346 -16.52 -3.83 13.41
CA GLU A 346 -17.01 -4.10 12.05
C GLU A 346 -16.06 -5.07 11.32
N PRO A 347 -16.58 -5.98 10.49
CA PRO A 347 -15.75 -6.80 9.64
C PRO A 347 -15.03 -5.92 8.61
N GLY A 348 -13.84 -6.33 8.18
CA GLY A 348 -13.22 -5.80 6.99
C GLY A 348 -14.03 -6.16 5.75
N ILE A 349 -13.81 -5.40 4.69
CA ILE A 349 -14.47 -5.57 3.39
C ILE A 349 -13.39 -5.61 2.30
N VAL A 350 -13.63 -6.38 1.26
CA VAL A 350 -12.97 -6.17 -0.03
C VAL A 350 -14.04 -5.72 -1.02
N ASP A 351 -13.89 -4.49 -1.50
CA ASP A 351 -14.70 -3.91 -2.57
C ASP A 351 -14.02 -4.19 -3.92
N VAL A 352 -14.80 -4.59 -4.92
CA VAL A 352 -14.34 -4.78 -6.31
C VAL A 352 -14.93 -3.68 -7.18
N ILE A 353 -14.06 -2.92 -7.82
CA ILE A 353 -14.41 -1.82 -8.72
C ILE A 353 -14.08 -2.25 -10.16
N ASP A 354 -15.05 -2.14 -11.05
CA ASP A 354 -14.85 -2.27 -12.49
C ASP A 354 -14.20 -0.99 -13.03
N LEU A 355 -13.05 -1.13 -13.68
CA LEU A 355 -12.24 0.00 -14.17
C LEU A 355 -12.62 0.49 -15.56
N ASP A 356 -13.57 -0.18 -16.24
CA ASP A 356 -14.16 0.30 -17.49
C ASP A 356 -15.39 1.18 -17.21
N SER A 357 -16.23 0.79 -16.23
CA SER A 357 -17.43 1.55 -15.86
C SER A 357 -17.22 2.51 -14.68
N TYR A 358 -16.14 2.34 -13.91
CA TYR A 358 -15.86 3.05 -12.65
C TYR A 358 -16.92 2.82 -11.57
N GLU A 359 -17.51 1.63 -11.53
CA GLU A 359 -18.55 1.28 -10.57
C GLU A 359 -18.08 0.23 -9.57
N LEU A 360 -18.58 0.30 -8.34
CA LEU A 360 -18.48 -0.75 -7.35
C LEU A 360 -19.39 -1.90 -7.77
N VAL A 361 -18.82 -3.03 -8.20
CA VAL A 361 -19.58 -4.15 -8.78
C VAL A 361 -19.79 -5.30 -7.80
N SER A 362 -18.97 -5.41 -6.77
CA SER A 362 -19.12 -6.44 -5.74
C SER A 362 -18.42 -6.05 -4.45
N SER A 363 -18.85 -6.63 -3.33
CA SER A 363 -18.22 -6.47 -2.01
C SER A 363 -18.31 -7.77 -1.24
N VAL A 364 -17.23 -8.15 -0.56
CA VAL A 364 -17.19 -9.37 0.27
C VAL A 364 -16.65 -9.02 1.66
N LYS A 365 -17.28 -9.61 2.70
CA LYS A 365 -16.81 -9.49 4.09
C LYS A 365 -15.63 -10.42 4.31
N VAL A 366 -14.63 -9.89 5.04
CA VAL A 366 -13.42 -10.60 5.46
C VAL A 366 -13.18 -10.42 6.96
N GLY A 367 -12.03 -10.82 7.47
CA GLY A 367 -11.65 -10.57 8.86
C GLY A 367 -11.51 -9.07 9.16
N LYS A 368 -11.43 -8.72 10.45
CA LYS A 368 -11.39 -7.32 10.92
C LYS A 368 -10.09 -6.64 10.54
N GLN A 369 -10.20 -5.33 10.28
CA GLN A 369 -9.08 -4.47 9.89
C GLN A 369 -8.39 -5.00 8.64
N ALA A 370 -9.14 -5.13 7.54
CA ALA A 370 -8.62 -5.52 6.24
C ALA A 370 -7.63 -4.47 5.72
N GLY A 371 -6.34 -4.81 5.69
CA GLY A 371 -5.24 -3.91 5.39
C GLY A 371 -4.52 -4.25 4.08
N GLY A 372 -3.39 -4.90 4.15
CA GLY A 372 -2.62 -5.32 2.99
C GLY A 372 -3.41 -6.23 2.05
N ILE A 373 -3.28 -5.99 0.75
CA ILE A 373 -3.95 -6.79 -0.29
C ILE A 373 -3.00 -6.99 -1.47
N ALA A 374 -3.00 -8.18 -2.06
CA ALA A 374 -2.17 -8.51 -3.22
C ALA A 374 -2.97 -9.32 -4.24
N PHE A 375 -2.93 -8.91 -5.50
CA PHE A 375 -3.48 -9.70 -6.59
C PHE A 375 -2.61 -10.93 -6.84
N TRP A 376 -3.22 -12.12 -6.92
CA TRP A 376 -2.49 -13.35 -7.18
C TRP A 376 -2.54 -13.73 -8.66
N LYS A 377 -3.73 -14.04 -9.17
CA LYS A 377 -3.87 -14.55 -10.54
C LYS A 377 -5.23 -14.30 -11.14
N LYS A 378 -5.24 -14.43 -12.47
CA LYS A 378 -6.45 -14.54 -13.29
C LYS A 378 -6.46 -15.94 -13.92
N GLU A 379 -7.59 -16.64 -13.82
CA GLU A 379 -7.83 -17.93 -14.48
C GLU A 379 -8.97 -17.82 -15.50
N ILE A 380 -8.91 -18.63 -16.58
CA ILE A 380 -9.92 -18.70 -17.65
C ILE A 380 -10.72 -19.99 -17.49
#